data_1a34f12e19ddbb8cd26ef7f00a148dae
#
_entry.id   1a34f12e19ddbb8cd26ef7f00a148dae
#
_cell.length_a   1.000
_cell.length_b   1.000
_cell.length_c   1.000
_cell.angle_alpha   90.00
_cell.angle_beta   90.00
_cell.angle_gamma   90.00
#
_symmetry.space_group_name_H-M   'P 1'
#
loop_
_entity.id
_entity.type
_entity.pdbx_description
1 polymer ?
#
loop_
_entity_poly.entity_id
_entity_poly.type
_entity_poly.pdbx_seq_one_letter_code
_entity_poly.pdbx_strand_id
1 'polypeptide(L)'
;MWFGPETEGPPESVHGGAIAAVLDEAMGAVCWMTGHPVVGARITITYLHMTPLGFSGRVESWIERIERRKIFIKSRLTDSGGKVHAEGEALFIELQPELKTKFEEARARRD
;
A
#
# COMPACT_ATOMS: atom_id res chain seq x y z
N MET A 1 -8.46 -7.26 6.09
CA MET A 1 -7.10 -7.86 6.20
C MET A 1 -6.90 -8.49 7.57
N TRP A 2 -6.44 -9.71 7.60
CA TRP A 2 -6.17 -10.44 8.84
C TRP A 2 -4.66 -10.64 8.99
N PHE A 3 -4.15 -10.35 10.19
CA PHE A 3 -2.73 -10.50 10.48
C PHE A 3 -2.54 -11.67 11.47
N GLY A 4 -1.98 -12.77 10.95
CA GLY A 4 -1.76 -13.97 11.71
C GLY A 4 -0.39 -14.02 12.42
N PRO A 5 -0.09 -15.16 13.07
CA PRO A 5 1.15 -15.30 13.86
C PRO A 5 2.43 -15.06 13.08
N GLU A 6 2.45 -15.33 11.78
CA GLU A 6 3.63 -15.16 10.94
C GLU A 6 4.03 -13.68 10.78
N THR A 7 3.15 -12.74 11.15
CA THR A 7 3.43 -11.30 11.07
C THR A 7 3.84 -10.69 12.41
N GLU A 8 4.09 -11.54 13.43
CA GLU A 8 4.44 -11.06 14.76
C GLU A 8 5.78 -10.30 14.77
N GLY A 9 5.76 -9.08 15.34
CA GLY A 9 6.93 -8.28 15.65
C GLY A 9 7.14 -8.26 17.17
N PRO A 10 6.75 -7.19 17.87
CA PRO A 10 6.69 -7.21 19.33
C PRO A 10 5.72 -8.28 19.80
N PRO A 11 5.89 -8.84 21.02
CA PRO A 11 5.01 -9.90 21.50
C PRO A 11 3.53 -9.57 21.32
N GLU A 12 2.78 -10.50 20.71
CA GLU A 12 1.34 -10.37 20.46
C GLU A 12 0.91 -9.22 19.55
N SER A 13 1.87 -8.62 18.82
CA SER A 13 1.58 -7.51 17.91
C SER A 13 2.07 -7.81 16.50
N VAL A 14 1.39 -7.22 15.51
CA VAL A 14 1.78 -7.35 14.11
C VAL A 14 3.06 -6.55 13.86
N HIS A 15 4.00 -7.16 13.13
CA HIS A 15 5.23 -6.49 12.74
C HIS A 15 4.93 -5.27 11.86
N GLY A 16 5.60 -4.14 12.16
CA GLY A 16 5.41 -2.90 11.40
C GLY A 16 5.68 -3.05 9.91
N GLY A 17 6.65 -3.90 9.54
CA GLY A 17 6.94 -4.19 8.14
C GLY A 17 5.79 -4.89 7.41
N ALA A 18 5.03 -5.73 8.10
CA ALA A 18 3.86 -6.37 7.51
C ALA A 18 2.76 -5.36 7.22
N ILE A 19 2.54 -4.42 8.12
CA ILE A 19 1.56 -3.34 7.92
C ILE A 19 1.99 -2.45 6.77
N ALA A 20 3.26 -2.06 6.73
CA ALA A 20 3.80 -1.22 5.65
C ALA A 20 3.64 -1.90 4.28
N ALA A 21 3.91 -3.20 4.19
CA ALA A 21 3.78 -3.95 2.94
C ALA A 21 2.33 -3.96 2.45
N VAL A 22 1.38 -4.15 3.35
CA VAL A 22 -0.05 -4.15 2.99
C VAL A 22 -0.50 -2.79 2.48
N LEU A 23 -0.10 -1.71 3.15
CA LEU A 23 -0.48 -0.36 2.74
C LEU A 23 0.20 0.02 1.42
N ASP A 24 1.46 -0.33 1.24
CA ASP A 24 2.18 -0.10 -0.01
C ASP A 24 1.50 -0.80 -1.18
N GLU A 25 1.18 -2.07 -1.02
CA GLU A 25 0.51 -2.85 -2.05
C GLU A 25 -0.86 -2.28 -2.39
N ALA A 26 -1.64 -1.88 -1.39
CA ALA A 26 -2.94 -1.28 -1.60
C ALA A 26 -2.86 0.05 -2.37
N MET A 27 -1.88 0.88 -2.05
CA MET A 27 -1.68 2.15 -2.74
C MET A 27 -1.26 1.95 -4.19
N GLY A 28 -0.34 1.02 -4.44
CA GLY A 28 0.07 0.68 -5.79
C GLY A 28 -1.09 0.11 -6.61
N ALA A 29 -1.90 -0.75 -6.01
CA ALA A 29 -3.05 -1.36 -6.67
C ALA A 29 -4.06 -0.32 -7.15
N VAL A 30 -4.32 0.71 -6.35
CA VAL A 30 -5.23 1.81 -6.76
C VAL A 30 -4.74 2.47 -8.03
N CYS A 31 -3.44 2.71 -8.15
CA CYS A 31 -2.87 3.32 -9.36
C CYS A 31 -3.06 2.42 -10.58
N TRP A 32 -2.67 1.15 -10.49
CA TRP A 32 -2.78 0.22 -11.61
C TRP A 32 -4.24 -0.03 -12.01
N MET A 33 -5.13 -0.15 -11.04
CA MET A 33 -6.56 -0.38 -11.30
C MET A 33 -7.25 0.82 -11.95
N THR A 34 -6.73 2.02 -11.73
CA THR A 34 -7.28 3.24 -12.35
C THR A 34 -6.55 3.65 -13.64
N GLY A 35 -5.71 2.76 -14.17
CA GLY A 35 -5.04 3.00 -15.44
C GLY A 35 -3.73 3.76 -15.36
N HIS A 36 -3.14 3.87 -14.16
CA HIS A 36 -1.87 4.56 -13.95
C HIS A 36 -0.77 3.56 -13.63
N PRO A 37 0.00 3.10 -14.63
CA PRO A 37 1.15 2.24 -14.36
C PRO A 37 2.25 3.08 -13.69
N VAL A 38 2.67 2.66 -12.51
CA VAL A 38 3.57 3.46 -11.67
C VAL A 38 4.66 2.63 -11.04
N VAL A 39 5.70 3.33 -10.56
CA VAL A 39 6.68 2.78 -9.64
C VAL A 39 6.71 3.65 -8.40
N GLY A 40 6.95 3.04 -7.24
CA GLY A 40 7.04 3.78 -5.99
C GLY A 40 8.32 4.57 -5.91
N ALA A 41 8.22 5.84 -5.57
CA ALA A 41 9.37 6.71 -5.34
C ALA A 41 9.62 6.93 -3.86
N ARG A 42 8.57 7.03 -3.07
CA ARG A 42 8.68 7.24 -1.64
C ARG A 42 7.40 6.77 -0.96
N ILE A 43 7.55 6.14 0.20
CA ILE A 43 6.42 5.77 1.04
C ILE A 43 6.71 6.17 2.47
N THR A 44 5.70 6.70 3.15
CA THR A 44 5.77 7.04 4.56
C THR A 44 4.63 6.36 5.28
N ILE A 45 4.96 5.61 6.33
CA ILE A 45 3.95 4.92 7.15
C ILE A 45 4.01 5.51 8.55
N THR A 46 2.85 5.91 9.06
CA THR A 46 2.71 6.39 10.42
C THR A 46 1.94 5.34 11.22
N TYR A 47 2.56 4.84 12.27
CA TYR A 47 1.94 3.85 13.16
C TYR A 47 1.31 4.58 14.34
N LEU A 48 -0.01 4.56 14.41
CA LEU A 48 -0.75 5.28 15.45
C LEU A 48 -1.02 4.42 16.67
N HIS A 49 -1.24 3.13 16.48
CA HIS A 49 -1.51 2.18 17.55
C HIS A 49 -0.89 0.83 17.23
N MET A 50 -0.51 0.09 18.26
CA MET A 50 -0.07 -1.28 18.07
C MET A 50 -1.24 -2.13 17.59
N THR A 51 -0.97 -2.99 16.62
CA THR A 51 -2.00 -3.84 16.02
C THR A 51 -1.85 -5.25 16.59
N PRO A 52 -2.85 -5.76 17.33
CA PRO A 52 -2.74 -7.08 17.94
C PRO A 52 -2.78 -8.20 16.89
N LEU A 53 -2.13 -9.31 17.19
CA LEU A 53 -2.26 -10.51 16.36
C LEU A 53 -3.71 -10.95 16.32
N GLY A 54 -4.12 -11.51 15.18
CA GLY A 54 -5.52 -11.86 14.97
C GLY A 54 -6.40 -10.68 14.61
N PHE A 55 -5.81 -9.49 14.52
CA PHE A 55 -6.50 -8.28 14.08
C PHE A 55 -7.05 -8.47 12.67
N SER A 56 -8.30 -8.06 12.49
CA SER A 56 -8.93 -8.00 11.19
C SER A 56 -9.44 -6.59 10.97
N GLY A 57 -9.09 -6.00 9.85
CA GLY A 57 -9.42 -4.62 9.60
C GLY A 57 -9.61 -4.31 8.13
N ARG A 58 -9.87 -3.05 7.86
CA ARG A 58 -10.09 -2.53 6.53
C ARG A 58 -8.90 -1.70 6.09
N VAL A 59 -8.44 -1.95 4.87
CA VAL A 59 -7.45 -1.10 4.21
C VAL A 59 -8.17 -0.26 3.17
N GLU A 60 -8.00 1.05 3.26
CA GLU A 60 -8.55 1.98 2.28
C GLU A 60 -7.41 2.76 1.66
N SER A 61 -7.44 2.95 0.35
CA SER A 61 -6.44 3.73 -0.38
C SER A 61 -7.14 4.60 -1.41
N TRP A 62 -6.63 5.81 -1.59
CA TRP A 62 -7.20 6.75 -2.55
C TRP A 62 -6.12 7.68 -3.08
N ILE A 63 -6.34 8.14 -4.32
CA ILE A 63 -5.48 9.14 -4.93
C ILE A 63 -5.85 10.50 -4.37
N GLU A 64 -4.89 11.18 -3.75
CA GLU A 64 -5.11 12.52 -3.21
C GLU A 64 -5.02 13.57 -4.30
N ARG A 65 -3.98 13.49 -5.14
CA ARG A 65 -3.80 14.41 -6.26
C ARG A 65 -2.81 13.84 -7.27
N ILE A 66 -2.87 14.37 -8.48
CA ILE A 66 -1.95 14.03 -9.55
C ILE A 66 -1.34 15.32 -10.06
N GLU A 67 -0.01 15.38 -10.13
CA GLU A 67 0.74 16.51 -10.66
C GLU A 67 1.67 15.99 -11.74
N ARG A 68 1.26 16.09 -13.01
CA ARG A 68 1.97 15.52 -14.16
C ARG A 68 2.14 14.02 -13.99
N ARG A 69 3.38 13.53 -13.82
CA ARG A 69 3.67 12.11 -13.62
C ARG A 69 3.72 11.71 -12.15
N LYS A 70 3.55 12.66 -11.24
CA LYS A 70 3.57 12.40 -9.81
C LYS A 70 2.17 12.12 -9.31
N ILE A 71 1.98 10.98 -8.68
CA ILE A 71 0.69 10.59 -8.11
C ILE A 71 0.86 10.47 -6.61
N PHE A 72 0.11 11.29 -5.89
CA PHE A 72 0.13 11.32 -4.42
C PHE A 72 -1.05 10.54 -3.90
N ILE A 73 -0.75 9.51 -3.10
CA ILE A 73 -1.76 8.56 -2.62
C ILE A 73 -1.70 8.48 -1.11
N LYS A 74 -2.87 8.26 -0.52
CA LYS A 74 -3.01 8.01 0.91
C LYS A 74 -3.68 6.68 1.14
N SER A 75 -3.42 6.11 2.32
CA SER A 75 -4.05 4.87 2.75
C SER A 75 -4.22 4.87 4.26
N ARG A 76 -5.06 3.99 4.74
CA ARG A 76 -5.22 3.77 6.18
C ARG A 76 -5.68 2.35 6.47
N LEU A 77 -5.29 1.87 7.65
CA LEU A 77 -5.72 0.60 8.19
C LEU A 77 -6.61 0.89 9.40
N THR A 78 -7.87 0.49 9.34
CA THR A 78 -8.85 0.74 10.41
C THR A 78 -9.39 -0.58 10.96
N ASP A 79 -9.76 -0.59 12.24
CA ASP A 79 -10.42 -1.75 12.83
C ASP A 79 -11.93 -1.68 12.62
N SER A 80 -12.65 -2.69 13.11
CA SER A 80 -14.10 -2.78 12.96
C SER A 80 -14.86 -1.65 13.68
N GLY A 81 -14.23 -1.03 14.66
CA GLY A 81 -14.80 0.10 15.38
C GLY A 81 -14.48 1.46 14.74
N GLY A 82 -13.75 1.47 13.64
CA GLY A 82 -13.38 2.72 12.96
C GLY A 82 -12.10 3.37 13.47
N LYS A 83 -11.37 2.73 14.39
CA LYS A 83 -10.11 3.26 14.88
C LYS A 83 -9.01 3.06 13.86
N VAL A 84 -8.27 4.11 13.55
CA VAL A 84 -7.16 4.06 12.60
C VAL A 84 -5.91 3.59 13.31
N HIS A 85 -5.34 2.47 12.87
CA HIS A 85 -4.12 1.89 13.44
C HIS A 85 -2.86 2.36 12.74
N ALA A 86 -2.93 2.60 11.45
CA ALA A 86 -1.80 3.09 10.67
C ALA A 86 -2.29 3.88 9.48
N GLU A 87 -1.45 4.81 9.03
CA GLU A 87 -1.70 5.63 7.85
C GLU A 87 -0.49 5.55 6.93
N GLY A 88 -0.76 5.59 5.62
CA GLY A 88 0.29 5.63 4.63
C GLY A 88 0.14 6.83 3.71
N GLU A 89 1.28 7.36 3.27
CA GLU A 89 1.35 8.35 2.22
C GLU A 89 2.43 7.90 1.26
N ALA A 90 2.18 8.04 -0.02
CA ALA A 90 3.16 7.63 -1.01
C ALA A 90 3.20 8.58 -2.18
N LEU A 91 4.39 8.69 -2.76
CA LEU A 91 4.59 9.32 -4.06
C LEU A 91 4.94 8.21 -5.04
N PHE A 92 4.10 8.06 -6.04
CA PHE A 92 4.34 7.17 -7.16
C PHE A 92 4.61 7.99 -8.42
N ILE A 93 5.44 7.46 -9.28
CA ILE A 93 5.78 8.09 -10.56
C ILE A 93 5.16 7.27 -11.67
N GLU A 94 4.36 7.92 -12.51
CA GLU A 94 3.74 7.25 -13.66
C GLU A 94 4.82 6.90 -14.68
N LEU A 95 4.77 5.68 -15.17
CA LEU A 95 5.72 5.20 -16.16
C LEU A 95 5.48 5.89 -17.51
N GLN A 96 6.58 6.20 -18.21
CA GLN A 96 6.48 6.67 -19.59
C GLN A 96 5.96 5.50 -20.46
N PRO A 97 5.26 5.80 -21.56
CA PRO A 97 4.66 4.76 -22.41
C PRO A 97 5.62 3.64 -22.81
N GLU A 98 6.87 3.97 -23.09
CA GLU A 98 7.89 2.99 -23.48
C GLU A 98 8.21 2.01 -22.36
N LEU A 99 8.37 2.53 -21.13
CA LEU A 99 8.64 1.70 -19.96
C LEU A 99 7.42 0.87 -19.60
N LYS A 100 6.22 1.45 -19.74
CA LYS A 100 4.98 0.72 -19.52
C LYS A 100 4.92 -0.53 -20.40
N THR A 101 5.22 -0.39 -21.68
CA THR A 101 5.21 -1.49 -22.62
C THR A 101 6.19 -2.59 -22.21
N LYS A 102 7.41 -2.20 -21.81
CA LYS A 102 8.41 -3.17 -21.34
C LYS A 102 7.95 -3.93 -20.11
N PHE A 103 7.33 -3.25 -19.16
CA PHE A 103 6.80 -3.90 -17.96
C PHE A 103 5.68 -4.86 -18.27
N GLU A 104 4.77 -4.48 -19.16
CA GLU A 104 3.66 -5.35 -19.58
C GLU A 104 4.17 -6.60 -20.29
N GLU A 105 5.16 -6.47 -21.16
CA GLU A 105 5.78 -7.60 -21.84
C GLU A 105 6.47 -8.54 -20.85
N ALA A 106 7.18 -7.98 -19.87
CA ALA A 106 7.85 -8.78 -18.84
C ALA A 106 6.86 -9.55 -17.98
N ARG A 107 5.72 -8.93 -17.63
CA ARG A 107 4.65 -9.61 -16.88
C ARG A 107 4.02 -10.73 -17.70
N ALA A 108 3.75 -10.48 -18.97
CA ALA A 108 3.17 -11.50 -19.85
C ALA A 108 4.10 -12.72 -19.99
N ARG A 109 5.41 -12.52 -19.99
CA ARG A 109 6.37 -13.61 -20.07
C ARG A 109 6.49 -14.44 -18.80
N ARG A 110 6.09 -13.89 -17.65
CA ARG A 110 6.09 -14.63 -16.38
C ARG A 110 4.89 -15.55 -16.23
N ASP A 111 3.82 -15.19 -16.85
CA ASP A 111 2.55 -15.91 -16.81
C ASP A 111 2.46 -16.93 -17.94
#